data_6331dec028e2f6b5b41a30dab57325d4
#
_entry.id   6331dec028e2f6b5b41a30dab57325d4
#
_cell.length_a   1.000
_cell.length_b   1.000
_cell.length_c   1.000
_cell.angle_alpha   90.00
_cell.angle_beta   90.00
_cell.angle_gamma   90.00
#
_symmetry.space_group_name_H-M   'P 1'
#
loop_
_entity.id
_entity.type
_entity.pdbx_description
1 polymer ?
#
loop_
_entity_poly.entity_id
_entity_poly.type
_entity_poly.pdbx_seq_one_letter_code
_entity_poly.pdbx_strand_id
1 'polypeptide(L)'
;MVKKMEIARILLKIVMWILIVGFGCNFILQTISYSFYKGAKKMTNLVCMPQYIQMTDALTGYGHNLDRDSDKIILFFGGSNYVAYNSVGKYANRFACPFISVDYYGTQDSKGKMNLSSMQRSALDLYDWAKQQYPQSEIIIMGHSYGTGIATYLASERKCKTLILAAGYRDISDLYNKIIPIFWGPFKVFISNNICTKEYAKAVDSSVYIIGSKKDKTLNADLQKKLVTCFENAEIKIFDDIAHEDYFVTESVIGYIHQVIE
;
A
#
# COMPACT_ATOMS: atom_id res chain seq x y z
N MET A 1 50.82 10.71 19.06
CA MET A 1 50.38 9.90 17.88
C MET A 1 49.56 8.69 18.30
N VAL A 2 50.01 7.86 19.24
CA VAL A 2 49.33 6.64 19.72
C VAL A 2 47.89 6.90 20.19
N LYS A 3 47.64 7.88 21.06
CA LYS A 3 46.32 8.23 21.60
C LYS A 3 45.29 8.62 20.50
N LYS A 4 45.74 9.30 19.43
CA LYS A 4 44.86 9.61 18.26
C LYS A 4 44.49 8.36 17.47
N MET A 5 45.42 7.41 17.35
CA MET A 5 45.16 6.13 16.67
C MET A 5 44.19 5.24 17.46
N GLU A 6 44.27 5.22 18.80
CA GLU A 6 43.31 4.50 19.64
C GLU A 6 41.89 5.09 19.54
N ILE A 7 41.77 6.42 19.61
CA ILE A 7 40.49 7.11 19.43
C ILE A 7 39.87 6.78 18.05
N ALA A 8 40.67 6.82 16.98
CA ALA A 8 40.22 6.50 15.65
C ALA A 8 39.73 5.03 15.53
N ARG A 9 40.43 4.07 16.18
CA ARG A 9 40.02 2.67 16.23
C ARG A 9 38.69 2.49 16.98
N ILE A 10 38.50 3.21 18.10
CA ILE A 10 37.25 3.16 18.87
C ILE A 10 36.10 3.72 18.05
N LEU A 11 36.28 4.88 17.42
CA LEU A 11 35.28 5.50 16.55
C LEU A 11 34.88 4.58 15.36
N LEU A 12 35.87 3.96 14.73
CA LEU A 12 35.64 3.00 13.64
C LEU A 12 34.80 1.80 14.11
N LYS A 13 35.09 1.25 15.29
CA LYS A 13 34.28 0.16 15.88
C LYS A 13 32.84 0.60 16.16
N ILE A 14 32.64 1.81 16.70
CA ILE A 14 31.31 2.36 16.96
C ILE A 14 30.53 2.49 15.65
N VAL A 15 31.12 3.09 14.61
CA VAL A 15 30.49 3.23 13.30
C VAL A 15 30.14 1.86 12.72
N MET A 16 31.05 0.90 12.78
CA MET A 16 30.82 -0.46 12.28
C MET A 16 29.63 -1.15 13.00
N TRP A 17 29.53 -0.98 14.33
CA TRP A 17 28.38 -1.52 15.08
C TRP A 17 27.06 -0.84 14.72
N ILE A 18 27.06 0.49 14.50
CA ILE A 18 25.87 1.22 14.04
C ILE A 18 25.40 0.69 12.69
N LEU A 19 26.32 0.45 11.74
CA LEU A 19 26.01 -0.11 10.44
C LEU A 19 25.43 -1.54 10.55
N ILE A 20 26.08 -2.41 11.33
CA ILE A 20 25.63 -3.79 11.53
C ILE A 20 24.20 -3.83 12.14
N VAL A 21 23.97 -3.06 13.19
CA VAL A 21 22.68 -3.01 13.87
C VAL A 21 21.62 -2.41 12.95
N GLY A 22 21.90 -1.29 12.27
CA GLY A 22 20.96 -0.61 11.39
C GLY A 22 20.50 -1.49 10.23
N PHE A 23 21.44 -2.07 9.47
CA PHE A 23 21.11 -2.98 8.37
C PHE A 23 20.53 -4.31 8.85
N GLY A 24 20.99 -4.84 9.99
CA GLY A 24 20.42 -6.04 10.59
C GLY A 24 18.96 -5.88 10.97
N CYS A 25 18.60 -4.78 11.64
CA CYS A 25 17.20 -4.46 11.96
C CYS A 25 16.33 -4.32 10.70
N ASN A 26 16.83 -3.61 9.68
CA ASN A 26 16.12 -3.49 8.41
C ASN A 26 15.90 -4.87 7.74
N PHE A 27 16.91 -5.71 7.70
CA PHE A 27 16.80 -7.06 7.13
C PHE A 27 15.74 -7.90 7.85
N ILE A 28 15.71 -7.86 9.20
CA ILE A 28 14.71 -8.56 10.01
C ILE A 28 13.29 -8.05 9.67
N LEU A 29 13.09 -6.72 9.65
CA LEU A 29 11.79 -6.13 9.36
C LEU A 29 11.30 -6.43 7.95
N GLN A 30 12.18 -6.41 6.96
CA GLN A 30 11.83 -6.81 5.59
C GLN A 30 11.47 -8.29 5.50
N THR A 31 12.22 -9.15 6.17
CA THR A 31 11.91 -10.58 6.20
C THR A 31 10.55 -10.85 6.84
N ILE A 32 10.22 -10.18 7.95
CA ILE A 32 8.91 -10.25 8.59
C ILE A 32 7.83 -9.75 7.63
N SER A 33 8.02 -8.59 7.02
CA SER A 33 7.06 -8.00 6.08
C SER A 33 6.74 -8.95 4.92
N TYR A 34 7.76 -9.53 4.29
CA TYR A 34 7.55 -10.49 3.18
C TYR A 34 6.96 -11.83 3.64
N SER A 35 7.23 -12.26 4.87
CA SER A 35 6.64 -13.50 5.41
C SER A 35 5.13 -13.41 5.55
N PHE A 36 4.59 -12.23 5.89
CA PHE A 36 3.15 -11.99 5.94
C PHE A 36 2.45 -12.25 4.60
N TYR A 37 3.04 -11.80 3.50
CA TYR A 37 2.47 -12.05 2.16
C TYR A 37 2.53 -13.52 1.77
N LYS A 38 3.65 -14.21 2.07
CA LYS A 38 3.81 -15.64 1.76
C LYS A 38 2.91 -16.53 2.62
N GLY A 39 2.65 -16.12 3.87
CA GLY A 39 1.79 -16.86 4.80
C GLY A 39 0.30 -16.63 4.62
N ALA A 40 -0.08 -15.60 3.87
CA ALA A 40 -1.48 -15.25 3.66
C ALA A 40 -2.21 -16.36 2.88
N LYS A 41 -3.46 -16.66 3.28
CA LYS A 41 -4.28 -17.73 2.68
C LYS A 41 -5.60 -17.19 2.17
N LYS A 42 -6.15 -17.83 1.15
CA LYS A 42 -7.51 -17.57 0.66
C LYS A 42 -8.53 -17.94 1.76
N MET A 43 -9.49 -17.06 1.97
CA MET A 43 -10.55 -17.22 2.95
C MET A 43 -11.74 -17.96 2.33
N THR A 44 -12.51 -18.64 3.18
CA THR A 44 -13.74 -19.35 2.76
C THR A 44 -14.99 -18.51 2.96
N ASN A 45 -15.00 -17.63 3.99
CA ASN A 45 -16.17 -16.80 4.33
C ASN A 45 -16.06 -15.45 3.63
N LEU A 46 -16.55 -15.36 2.40
CA LEU A 46 -16.56 -14.16 1.59
C LEU A 46 -17.98 -13.66 1.40
N VAL A 47 -18.12 -12.36 1.16
CA VAL A 47 -19.43 -11.71 0.92
C VAL A 47 -19.86 -11.84 -0.54
N CYS A 48 -18.89 -11.86 -1.46
CA CYS A 48 -19.13 -12.14 -2.87
C CYS A 48 -18.05 -13.09 -3.42
N MET A 49 -18.35 -13.72 -4.57
CA MET A 49 -17.42 -14.66 -5.21
C MET A 49 -16.48 -13.90 -6.15
N PRO A 50 -15.16 -13.91 -5.90
CA PRO A 50 -14.19 -13.29 -6.80
C PRO A 50 -14.03 -14.10 -8.09
N GLN A 51 -14.03 -13.40 -9.23
CA GLN A 51 -13.71 -13.96 -10.53
C GLN A 51 -12.19 -13.91 -10.76
N TYR A 52 -11.62 -15.04 -11.17
CA TYR A 52 -10.18 -15.12 -11.48
C TYR A 52 -9.84 -14.37 -12.77
N ILE A 53 -8.71 -13.69 -12.78
CA ILE A 53 -8.20 -12.93 -13.92
C ILE A 53 -6.73 -13.32 -14.18
N GLN A 54 -6.43 -13.76 -15.41
CA GLN A 54 -5.05 -13.86 -15.89
C GLN A 54 -4.73 -12.55 -16.64
N MET A 55 -3.88 -11.70 -16.06
CA MET A 55 -3.55 -10.40 -16.64
C MET A 55 -2.37 -10.48 -17.61
N THR A 56 -1.34 -11.23 -17.21
CA THR A 56 -0.19 -11.58 -18.05
C THR A 56 0.17 -13.06 -17.83
N ASP A 57 1.16 -13.62 -18.53
CA ASP A 57 1.62 -15.01 -18.34
C ASP A 57 2.09 -15.30 -16.89
N ALA A 58 2.36 -14.27 -16.12
CA ALA A 58 2.92 -14.38 -14.78
C ALA A 58 2.14 -13.63 -13.70
N LEU A 59 1.22 -12.72 -14.08
CA LEU A 59 0.43 -11.91 -13.16
C LEU A 59 -1.01 -12.34 -13.14
N THR A 60 -1.52 -12.62 -11.95
CA THR A 60 -2.90 -13.00 -11.69
C THR A 60 -3.59 -12.02 -10.77
N GLY A 61 -4.90 -11.99 -10.81
CA GLY A 61 -5.70 -11.17 -9.92
C GLY A 61 -7.12 -11.69 -9.82
N TYR A 62 -7.95 -10.89 -9.19
CA TYR A 62 -9.36 -11.19 -8.99
C TYR A 62 -10.20 -9.93 -9.16
N GLY A 63 -11.42 -10.11 -9.61
CA GLY A 63 -12.37 -9.03 -9.77
C GLY A 63 -13.81 -9.44 -9.44
N HIS A 64 -14.67 -8.45 -9.37
CA HIS A 64 -16.11 -8.59 -9.21
C HIS A 64 -16.79 -7.56 -10.11
N ASN A 65 -18.00 -7.87 -10.59
CA ASN A 65 -18.75 -7.02 -11.53
C ASN A 65 -18.01 -6.76 -12.87
N LEU A 66 -17.17 -7.68 -13.33
CA LEU A 66 -16.32 -7.48 -14.51
C LEU A 66 -17.08 -7.24 -15.80
N ASP A 67 -18.28 -7.82 -15.94
CA ASP A 67 -19.14 -7.71 -17.14
C ASP A 67 -20.07 -6.49 -17.10
N ARG A 68 -19.98 -5.67 -16.03
CA ARG A 68 -20.81 -4.47 -15.93
C ARG A 68 -20.27 -3.36 -16.82
N ASP A 69 -21.14 -2.81 -17.64
CA ASP A 69 -20.89 -1.52 -18.28
C ASP A 69 -20.89 -0.43 -17.20
N SER A 70 -19.77 0.24 -17.05
CA SER A 70 -19.55 1.25 -16.02
C SER A 70 -18.58 2.32 -16.49
N ASP A 71 -18.91 3.55 -16.21
CA ASP A 71 -18.04 4.71 -16.45
C ASP A 71 -16.81 4.74 -15.50
N LYS A 72 -16.80 3.87 -14.50
CA LYS A 72 -15.76 3.81 -13.45
C LYS A 72 -15.31 2.39 -13.17
N ILE A 73 -14.05 2.21 -12.83
CA ILE A 73 -13.49 0.97 -12.29
C ILE A 73 -12.60 1.25 -11.08
N ILE A 74 -12.56 0.32 -10.15
CA ILE A 74 -11.75 0.42 -8.93
C ILE A 74 -10.58 -0.56 -9.01
N LEU A 75 -9.35 -0.05 -8.83
CA LEU A 75 -8.14 -0.83 -8.64
C LEU A 75 -7.74 -0.77 -7.16
N PHE A 76 -7.73 -1.91 -6.48
CA PHE A 76 -7.53 -2.00 -5.03
C PHE A 76 -6.21 -2.67 -4.66
N PHE A 77 -5.47 -2.05 -3.72
CA PHE A 77 -4.21 -2.53 -3.15
C PHE A 77 -4.34 -2.68 -1.63
N GLY A 78 -4.23 -3.90 -1.14
CA GLY A 78 -4.38 -4.20 0.29
C GLY A 78 -3.10 -4.05 1.11
N GLY A 79 -3.26 -4.18 2.43
CA GLY A 79 -2.18 -4.07 3.42
C GLY A 79 -1.32 -5.33 3.55
N SER A 80 -0.73 -5.54 4.72
CA SER A 80 -0.03 -6.77 5.08
C SER A 80 -1.00 -7.97 5.06
N ASN A 81 -0.51 -9.18 4.83
CA ASN A 81 -1.34 -10.38 4.62
C ASN A 81 -2.31 -10.30 3.42
N TYR A 82 -2.01 -9.42 2.49
CA TYR A 82 -2.86 -9.20 1.35
C TYR A 82 -2.94 -10.42 0.43
N VAL A 83 -4.17 -10.75 0.05
CA VAL A 83 -4.54 -11.71 -0.99
C VAL A 83 -5.65 -11.06 -1.82
N ALA A 84 -5.45 -10.90 -3.11
CA ALA A 84 -6.42 -10.22 -3.98
C ALA A 84 -7.81 -10.89 -3.92
N TYR A 85 -7.85 -12.22 -3.90
CA TYR A 85 -9.07 -13.00 -3.72
C TYR A 85 -9.87 -12.57 -2.48
N ASN A 86 -9.19 -12.40 -1.33
CA ASN A 86 -9.85 -12.02 -0.08
C ASN A 86 -10.37 -10.58 -0.11
N SER A 87 -9.60 -9.66 -0.68
CA SER A 87 -9.97 -8.25 -0.78
C SER A 87 -11.20 -8.07 -1.67
N VAL A 88 -11.21 -8.70 -2.84
CA VAL A 88 -12.38 -8.69 -3.74
C VAL A 88 -13.58 -9.32 -3.02
N GLY A 89 -13.42 -10.50 -2.45
CA GLY A 89 -14.52 -11.22 -1.81
C GLY A 89 -15.12 -10.53 -0.58
N LYS A 90 -14.35 -9.67 0.10
CA LYS A 90 -14.81 -8.91 1.27
C LYS A 90 -15.42 -7.55 0.94
N TYR A 91 -14.86 -6.85 -0.07
CA TYR A 91 -15.11 -5.42 -0.25
C TYR A 91 -15.90 -5.11 -1.53
N ALA A 92 -15.75 -5.91 -2.59
CA ALA A 92 -16.23 -5.55 -3.91
C ALA A 92 -17.77 -5.41 -4.03
N ASN A 93 -18.53 -6.16 -3.25
CA ASN A 93 -20.00 -6.08 -3.26
C ASN A 93 -20.57 -4.74 -2.76
N ARG A 94 -19.71 -3.90 -2.17
CA ARG A 94 -20.06 -2.54 -1.74
C ARG A 94 -20.08 -1.54 -2.90
N PHE A 95 -19.56 -1.92 -4.07
CA PHE A 95 -19.41 -1.06 -5.23
C PHE A 95 -20.19 -1.64 -6.42
N ALA A 96 -20.91 -0.77 -7.13
CA ALA A 96 -21.67 -1.17 -8.31
C ALA A 96 -20.79 -1.33 -9.56
N CYS A 97 -19.60 -0.73 -9.60
CA CYS A 97 -18.66 -0.81 -10.71
C CYS A 97 -17.70 -2.02 -10.59
N PRO A 98 -16.95 -2.36 -11.64
CA PRO A 98 -15.88 -3.34 -11.57
C PRO A 98 -14.88 -3.00 -10.47
N PHE A 99 -14.61 -3.98 -9.59
CA PHE A 99 -13.64 -3.88 -8.51
C PHE A 99 -12.58 -4.95 -8.73
N ILE A 100 -11.31 -4.53 -8.89
CA ILE A 100 -10.23 -5.40 -9.34
C ILE A 100 -9.04 -5.27 -8.42
N SER A 101 -8.41 -6.40 -8.14
CA SER A 101 -7.24 -6.48 -7.26
C SER A 101 -6.25 -7.52 -7.79
N VAL A 102 -4.96 -7.34 -7.55
CA VAL A 102 -3.88 -8.16 -8.11
C VAL A 102 -3.07 -8.83 -7.02
N ASP A 103 -2.72 -10.09 -7.17
CA ASP A 103 -1.68 -10.73 -6.36
C ASP A 103 -0.31 -10.25 -6.86
N TYR A 104 0.49 -9.65 -5.99
CA TYR A 104 1.80 -9.15 -6.40
C TYR A 104 2.69 -10.27 -6.95
N TYR A 105 3.56 -9.98 -7.91
CA TYR A 105 4.54 -10.94 -8.40
C TYR A 105 5.27 -11.65 -7.27
N GLY A 106 5.27 -12.98 -7.30
CA GLY A 106 5.86 -13.84 -6.28
C GLY A 106 5.00 -14.08 -5.04
N THR A 107 3.70 -13.71 -5.11
CA THR A 107 2.71 -14.03 -4.07
C THR A 107 1.54 -14.81 -4.66
N GLN A 108 0.90 -15.64 -3.87
CA GLN A 108 -0.27 -16.44 -4.25
C GLN A 108 -0.10 -17.15 -5.61
N ASP A 109 -0.97 -16.85 -6.56
CA ASP A 109 -0.98 -17.48 -7.89
C ASP A 109 -0.08 -16.72 -8.91
N SER A 110 0.47 -15.55 -8.56
CA SER A 110 1.38 -14.79 -9.41
C SER A 110 2.82 -15.32 -9.34
N LYS A 111 3.44 -15.52 -10.51
CA LYS A 111 4.80 -16.05 -10.63
C LYS A 111 5.86 -14.97 -10.31
N GLY A 112 7.09 -15.40 -10.06
CA GLY A 112 8.23 -14.50 -9.90
C GLY A 112 8.74 -14.38 -8.47
N LYS A 113 9.37 -13.26 -8.16
CA LYS A 113 9.89 -12.93 -6.81
C LYS A 113 9.29 -11.64 -6.31
N MET A 114 8.88 -11.63 -5.05
CA MET A 114 8.37 -10.45 -4.39
C MET A 114 9.50 -9.54 -3.93
N ASN A 115 9.46 -8.29 -4.36
CA ASN A 115 10.26 -7.16 -3.88
C ASN A 115 9.54 -5.85 -4.25
N LEU A 116 10.07 -4.69 -3.86
CA LEU A 116 9.43 -3.40 -4.15
C LEU A 116 9.21 -3.19 -5.65
N SER A 117 10.24 -3.42 -6.47
CA SER A 117 10.13 -3.23 -7.93
C SER A 117 9.06 -4.13 -8.55
N SER A 118 8.95 -5.39 -8.12
CA SER A 118 7.94 -6.31 -8.62
C SER A 118 6.52 -5.96 -8.13
N MET A 119 6.37 -5.42 -6.92
CA MET A 119 5.08 -4.89 -6.44
C MET A 119 4.63 -3.68 -7.27
N GLN A 120 5.54 -2.75 -7.52
CA GLN A 120 5.31 -1.60 -8.39
C GLN A 120 4.96 -2.04 -9.81
N ARG A 121 5.68 -3.01 -10.36
CA ARG A 121 5.38 -3.59 -11.67
C ARG A 121 4.00 -4.24 -11.71
N SER A 122 3.59 -4.98 -10.67
CA SER A 122 2.25 -5.56 -10.60
C SER A 122 1.15 -4.49 -10.68
N ALA A 123 1.38 -3.34 -10.05
CA ALA A 123 0.42 -2.23 -10.11
C ALA A 123 0.31 -1.62 -11.53
N LEU A 124 1.44 -1.44 -12.21
CA LEU A 124 1.47 -0.94 -13.59
C LEU A 124 0.79 -1.93 -14.56
N ASP A 125 1.12 -3.22 -14.47
CA ASP A 125 0.54 -4.25 -15.32
C ASP A 125 -0.97 -4.42 -15.07
N LEU A 126 -1.44 -4.29 -13.83
CA LEU A 126 -2.87 -4.23 -13.50
C LEU A 126 -3.54 -3.04 -14.19
N TYR A 127 -2.95 -1.84 -14.08
CA TYR A 127 -3.49 -0.64 -14.70
C TYR A 127 -3.57 -0.77 -16.22
N ASP A 128 -2.48 -1.20 -16.85
CA ASP A 128 -2.39 -1.32 -18.31
C ASP A 128 -3.39 -2.38 -18.82
N TRP A 129 -3.55 -3.50 -18.11
CA TRP A 129 -4.60 -4.49 -18.38
C TRP A 129 -6.00 -3.87 -18.23
N ALA A 130 -6.26 -3.15 -17.13
CA ALA A 130 -7.56 -2.53 -16.88
C ALA A 130 -7.93 -1.52 -17.97
N LYS A 131 -6.98 -0.72 -18.45
CA LYS A 131 -7.20 0.23 -19.58
C LYS A 131 -7.48 -0.46 -20.90
N GLN A 132 -6.96 -1.68 -21.13
CA GLN A 132 -7.30 -2.48 -22.30
C GLN A 132 -8.73 -3.04 -22.22
N GLN A 133 -9.16 -3.50 -21.04
CA GLN A 133 -10.51 -4.08 -20.86
C GLN A 133 -11.60 -3.00 -20.77
N TYR A 134 -11.28 -1.85 -20.17
CA TYR A 134 -12.21 -0.75 -19.89
C TYR A 134 -11.66 0.57 -20.41
N PRO A 135 -11.52 0.74 -21.75
CA PRO A 135 -10.81 1.89 -22.33
C PRO A 135 -11.48 3.24 -22.03
N GLN A 136 -12.81 3.25 -21.86
CA GLN A 136 -13.59 4.46 -21.60
C GLN A 136 -13.83 4.75 -20.13
N SER A 137 -13.60 3.77 -19.25
CA SER A 137 -13.86 3.94 -17.82
C SER A 137 -12.78 4.78 -17.14
N GLU A 138 -13.22 5.62 -16.19
CA GLU A 138 -12.36 6.36 -15.28
C GLU A 138 -11.78 5.39 -14.21
N ILE A 139 -10.50 5.52 -13.96
CA ILE A 139 -9.83 4.67 -12.98
C ILE A 139 -9.83 5.35 -11.62
N ILE A 140 -10.34 4.64 -10.62
CA ILE A 140 -10.24 4.96 -9.21
C ILE A 140 -9.21 4.02 -8.59
N ILE A 141 -8.20 4.58 -7.93
CA ILE A 141 -7.17 3.79 -7.24
C ILE A 141 -7.45 3.85 -5.75
N MET A 142 -7.53 2.68 -5.10
CA MET A 142 -7.71 2.58 -3.66
C MET A 142 -6.57 1.81 -3.01
N GLY A 143 -6.05 2.33 -1.90
CA GLY A 143 -5.03 1.68 -1.10
C GLY A 143 -5.41 1.56 0.37
N HIS A 144 -5.06 0.44 0.99
CA HIS A 144 -5.21 0.22 2.43
C HIS A 144 -3.85 -0.08 3.06
N SER A 145 -3.53 0.58 4.17
CA SER A 145 -2.35 0.28 4.98
C SER A 145 -1.08 0.26 4.12
N TYR A 146 -0.33 -0.84 4.10
CA TYR A 146 0.87 -1.01 3.28
C TYR A 146 0.60 -0.73 1.78
N GLY A 147 -0.57 -1.11 1.27
CA GLY A 147 -0.97 -0.89 -0.13
C GLY A 147 -1.16 0.57 -0.51
N THR A 148 -1.29 1.50 0.45
CA THR A 148 -1.39 2.93 0.15
C THR A 148 -0.14 3.47 -0.57
N GLY A 149 1.04 2.95 -0.23
CA GLY A 149 2.28 3.32 -0.91
C GLY A 149 2.32 2.83 -2.36
N ILE A 150 1.81 1.63 -2.64
CA ILE A 150 1.72 1.08 -4.01
C ILE A 150 0.64 1.81 -4.82
N ALA A 151 -0.51 2.10 -4.20
CA ALA A 151 -1.57 2.90 -4.80
C ALA A 151 -1.08 4.30 -5.19
N THR A 152 -0.33 4.97 -4.31
CA THR A 152 0.25 6.29 -4.59
C THR A 152 1.33 6.21 -5.67
N TYR A 153 2.18 5.18 -5.67
CA TYR A 153 3.14 4.94 -6.74
C TYR A 153 2.42 4.81 -8.10
N LEU A 154 1.35 4.01 -8.16
CA LEU A 154 0.60 3.85 -9.39
C LEU A 154 0.00 5.19 -9.86
N ALA A 155 -0.59 5.97 -8.96
CA ALA A 155 -1.16 7.28 -9.28
C ALA A 155 -0.10 8.31 -9.70
N SER A 156 1.16 8.16 -9.29
CA SER A 156 2.27 8.99 -9.76
C SER A 156 2.77 8.65 -11.17
N GLU A 157 2.51 7.41 -11.63
CA GLU A 157 2.98 6.90 -12.93
C GLU A 157 1.86 6.84 -13.99
N ARG A 158 0.60 6.85 -13.56
CA ARG A 158 -0.58 6.67 -14.42
C ARG A 158 -1.71 7.61 -14.01
N LYS A 159 -2.47 8.08 -14.97
CA LYS A 159 -3.64 8.95 -14.74
C LYS A 159 -4.76 8.16 -14.07
N CYS A 160 -5.32 8.71 -13.00
CA CYS A 160 -6.56 8.24 -12.41
C CYS A 160 -7.48 9.43 -12.09
N LYS A 161 -8.77 9.17 -11.93
CA LYS A 161 -9.73 10.20 -11.52
C LYS A 161 -9.55 10.54 -10.05
N THR A 162 -9.42 9.50 -9.23
CA THR A 162 -9.43 9.62 -7.77
C THR A 162 -8.45 8.62 -7.15
N LEU A 163 -7.69 9.08 -6.17
CA LEU A 163 -6.84 8.25 -5.31
C LEU A 163 -7.39 8.25 -3.89
N ILE A 164 -7.72 7.08 -3.35
CA ILE A 164 -8.25 6.91 -2.00
C ILE A 164 -7.26 6.11 -1.15
N LEU A 165 -6.82 6.69 -0.04
CA LEU A 165 -5.81 6.12 0.85
C LEU A 165 -6.38 5.95 2.26
N ALA A 166 -6.67 4.72 2.66
CA ALA A 166 -7.12 4.40 4.01
C ALA A 166 -5.96 3.89 4.88
N ALA A 167 -5.76 4.49 6.05
CA ALA A 167 -4.67 4.17 6.97
C ALA A 167 -3.29 4.20 6.27
N GLY A 168 -2.95 5.33 5.65
CA GLY A 168 -1.71 5.49 4.89
C GLY A 168 -0.49 5.86 5.74
N TYR A 169 0.68 5.94 5.09
CA TYR A 169 1.97 6.32 5.70
C TYR A 169 2.80 7.14 4.69
N ARG A 170 3.76 7.95 5.18
CA ARG A 170 4.60 8.81 4.34
C ARG A 170 5.78 8.08 3.71
N ASP A 171 6.41 7.22 4.49
CA ASP A 171 7.47 6.31 4.07
C ASP A 171 7.49 5.08 4.99
N ILE A 172 8.17 4.02 4.58
CA ILE A 172 8.16 2.74 5.31
C ILE A 172 8.70 2.87 6.75
N SER A 173 9.47 3.94 7.08
CA SER A 173 9.95 4.17 8.43
C SER A 173 8.80 4.46 9.41
N ASP A 174 7.68 5.02 8.95
CA ASP A 174 6.49 5.23 9.78
C ASP A 174 5.93 3.90 10.31
N LEU A 175 6.04 2.81 9.51
CA LEU A 175 5.67 1.45 9.90
C LEU A 175 6.76 0.78 10.76
N TYR A 176 8.00 0.83 10.30
CA TYR A 176 9.12 0.16 10.97
C TYR A 176 9.36 0.70 12.37
N ASN A 177 9.24 2.01 12.58
CA ASN A 177 9.39 2.63 13.89
C ASN A 177 8.29 2.27 14.90
N LYS A 178 7.19 1.65 14.47
CA LYS A 178 6.20 1.06 15.39
C LYS A 178 6.71 -0.22 16.03
N ILE A 179 7.65 -0.90 15.38
CA ILE A 179 8.23 -2.18 15.82
C ILE A 179 9.60 -1.94 16.44
N ILE A 180 10.51 -1.30 15.70
CA ILE A 180 11.89 -0.98 16.10
C ILE A 180 12.11 0.52 15.87
N PRO A 181 12.08 1.37 16.91
CA PRO A 181 12.09 2.84 16.77
C PRO A 181 13.52 3.39 16.62
N ILE A 182 14.22 3.02 15.55
CA ILE A 182 15.59 3.48 15.25
C ILE A 182 15.72 4.21 13.91
N PHE A 183 14.71 4.14 13.04
CA PHE A 183 14.77 4.69 11.68
C PHE A 183 14.32 6.16 11.63
N TRP A 184 15.04 7.03 12.36
CA TRP A 184 14.77 8.46 12.44
C TRP A 184 15.89 9.28 11.76
N GLY A 185 15.54 10.41 11.15
CA GLY A 185 16.52 11.31 10.56
C GLY A 185 17.52 10.59 9.63
N PRO A 186 18.85 10.72 9.87
CA PRO A 186 19.85 10.09 9.03
C PRO A 186 19.84 8.56 9.07
N PHE A 187 19.29 7.94 10.12
CA PHE A 187 19.21 6.48 10.22
C PHE A 187 18.19 5.84 9.24
N LYS A 188 17.37 6.63 8.56
CA LYS A 188 16.56 6.16 7.44
C LYS A 188 17.39 5.59 6.29
N VAL A 189 18.69 5.93 6.20
CA VAL A 189 19.63 5.37 5.20
C VAL A 189 19.74 3.84 5.28
N PHE A 190 19.44 3.25 6.44
CA PHE A 190 19.45 1.79 6.61
C PHE A 190 18.26 1.09 5.96
N ILE A 191 17.19 1.81 5.63
CA ILE A 191 16.00 1.22 5.00
C ILE A 191 16.29 1.00 3.52
N SER A 192 16.40 -0.26 3.11
CA SER A 192 16.38 -0.67 1.72
C SER A 192 14.94 -0.98 1.27
N ASN A 193 14.64 -0.88 -0.02
CA ASN A 193 13.29 -1.05 -0.57
C ASN A 193 12.24 -0.13 0.09
N ASN A 194 12.60 1.12 0.29
CA ASN A 194 11.73 2.09 0.95
C ASN A 194 10.58 2.49 0.03
N ILE A 195 9.36 2.15 0.42
CA ILE A 195 8.16 2.74 -0.19
C ILE A 195 8.01 4.15 0.34
N CYS A 196 8.30 5.12 -0.51
CA CYS A 196 8.32 6.53 -0.12
C CYS A 196 7.10 7.27 -0.68
N THR A 197 5.94 7.08 -0.05
CA THR A 197 4.67 7.68 -0.46
C THR A 197 4.77 9.19 -0.63
N LYS A 198 5.50 9.88 0.26
CA LYS A 198 5.70 11.33 0.18
C LYS A 198 6.45 11.80 -1.08
N GLU A 199 7.31 10.95 -1.66
CA GLU A 199 7.99 11.30 -2.92
C GLU A 199 7.08 11.04 -4.11
N TYR A 200 6.31 9.94 -4.11
CA TYR A 200 5.32 9.65 -5.14
C TYR A 200 4.21 10.70 -5.17
N ALA A 201 3.77 11.16 -3.99
CA ALA A 201 2.72 12.16 -3.84
C ALA A 201 2.94 13.45 -4.64
N LYS A 202 4.22 13.82 -4.87
CA LYS A 202 4.60 15.04 -5.62
C LYS A 202 4.21 14.99 -7.11
N ALA A 203 4.01 13.81 -7.67
CA ALA A 203 3.65 13.59 -9.07
C ALA A 203 2.20 13.12 -9.25
N VAL A 204 1.39 13.16 -8.19
CA VAL A 204 -0.03 12.79 -8.25
C VAL A 204 -0.87 14.02 -8.60
N ASP A 205 -1.48 14.02 -9.79
CA ASP A 205 -2.32 15.13 -10.28
C ASP A 205 -3.82 14.94 -9.97
N SER A 206 -4.23 13.75 -9.53
CA SER A 206 -5.64 13.43 -9.25
C SER A 206 -6.11 14.00 -7.91
N SER A 207 -7.44 14.06 -7.71
CA SER A 207 -8.02 14.30 -6.40
C SER A 207 -7.65 13.17 -5.44
N VAL A 208 -7.15 13.51 -4.25
CA VAL A 208 -6.69 12.54 -3.25
C VAL A 208 -7.53 12.64 -2.00
N TYR A 209 -8.05 11.50 -1.53
CA TYR A 209 -8.85 11.40 -0.31
C TYR A 209 -8.16 10.47 0.69
N ILE A 210 -7.77 11.03 1.83
CA ILE A 210 -7.08 10.29 2.88
C ILE A 210 -8.06 10.01 4.01
N ILE A 211 -8.20 8.73 4.35
CA ILE A 211 -9.11 8.25 5.38
C ILE A 211 -8.31 7.72 6.56
N GLY A 212 -8.60 8.25 7.74
CA GLY A 212 -7.97 7.81 8.99
C GLY A 212 -8.98 7.62 10.10
N SER A 213 -8.53 7.03 11.21
CA SER A 213 -9.36 6.85 12.39
C SER A 213 -8.57 7.09 13.69
N LYS A 214 -9.24 7.66 14.71
CA LYS A 214 -8.65 7.83 16.04
C LYS A 214 -8.44 6.51 16.76
N LYS A 215 -9.26 5.50 16.48
CA LYS A 215 -9.16 4.15 17.05
C LYS A 215 -8.05 3.31 16.39
N ASP A 216 -7.62 3.65 15.17
CA ASP A 216 -6.53 2.95 14.51
C ASP A 216 -5.21 3.17 15.27
N LYS A 217 -4.71 2.12 15.94
CA LYS A 217 -3.45 2.14 16.69
C LYS A 217 -2.23 1.81 15.83
N THR A 218 -2.44 1.23 14.66
CA THR A 218 -1.38 0.84 13.73
C THR A 218 -0.88 2.04 12.94
N LEU A 219 -1.79 2.70 12.21
CA LEU A 219 -1.50 3.90 11.42
C LEU A 219 -2.51 5.00 11.78
N ASN A 220 -2.28 5.61 12.93
CA ASN A 220 -3.20 6.49 13.61
C ASN A 220 -3.54 7.78 12.83
N ALA A 221 -4.56 8.50 13.30
CA ALA A 221 -5.04 9.75 12.70
C ALA A 221 -3.93 10.82 12.53
N ASP A 222 -2.95 10.88 13.43
CA ASP A 222 -1.87 11.88 13.33
C ASP A 222 -0.89 11.59 12.20
N LEU A 223 -0.71 10.32 11.82
CA LEU A 223 0.02 9.96 10.60
C LEU A 223 -0.75 10.40 9.36
N GLN A 224 -2.07 10.27 9.35
CA GLN A 224 -2.91 10.71 8.23
C GLN A 224 -2.87 12.23 8.06
N LYS A 225 -2.90 13.01 9.17
CA LYS A 225 -2.72 14.47 9.15
C LYS A 225 -1.34 14.89 8.59
N LYS A 226 -0.32 14.06 8.78
CA LYS A 226 1.01 14.31 8.19
C LYS A 226 1.09 13.84 6.74
N LEU A 227 0.36 12.80 6.37
CA LEU A 227 0.33 12.29 5.00
C LEU A 227 -0.36 13.27 4.06
N VAL A 228 -1.48 13.88 4.46
CA VAL A 228 -2.22 14.83 3.62
C VAL A 228 -1.35 16.00 3.17
N THR A 229 -0.40 16.47 3.99
CA THR A 229 0.50 17.56 3.64
C THR A 229 1.57 17.19 2.59
N CYS A 230 1.64 15.93 2.17
CA CYS A 230 2.56 15.48 1.13
C CYS A 230 1.98 15.66 -0.28
N PHE A 231 0.68 15.85 -0.41
CA PHE A 231 -0.04 16.03 -1.68
C PHE A 231 -0.42 17.48 -1.90
N GLU A 232 -0.48 17.90 -3.14
CA GLU A 232 -0.92 19.26 -3.51
C GLU A 232 -2.44 19.40 -3.41
N ASN A 233 -3.18 18.36 -3.86
CA ASN A 233 -4.65 18.37 -3.89
C ASN A 233 -5.19 17.15 -3.12
N ALA A 234 -5.25 17.26 -1.79
CA ALA A 234 -5.74 16.19 -0.95
C ALA A 234 -6.69 16.66 0.15
N GLU A 235 -7.72 15.87 0.38
CA GLU A 235 -8.65 16.02 1.49
C GLU A 235 -8.45 14.89 2.50
N ILE A 236 -8.73 15.18 3.77
CA ILE A 236 -8.64 14.22 4.86
C ILE A 236 -9.95 14.06 5.61
N LYS A 237 -10.36 12.81 5.82
CA LYS A 237 -11.48 12.45 6.69
C LYS A 237 -11.00 11.59 7.84
N ILE A 238 -11.20 12.04 9.06
CA ILE A 238 -10.88 11.29 10.27
C ILE A 238 -12.17 10.80 10.92
N PHE A 239 -12.29 9.50 11.06
CA PHE A 239 -13.36 8.85 11.82
C PHE A 239 -12.93 8.61 13.28
N ASP A 240 -13.89 8.41 14.17
CA ASP A 240 -13.59 8.23 15.59
C ASP A 240 -13.33 6.77 15.95
N ASP A 241 -14.09 5.82 15.41
CA ASP A 241 -14.20 4.46 15.93
C ASP A 241 -14.03 3.36 14.86
N ILE A 242 -13.07 3.52 13.94
CA ILE A 242 -12.74 2.50 12.92
C ILE A 242 -11.43 1.82 13.30
N ALA A 243 -11.45 0.50 13.49
CA ALA A 243 -10.23 -0.28 13.66
C ALA A 243 -9.47 -0.44 12.35
N HIS A 244 -8.17 -0.76 12.43
CA HIS A 244 -7.27 -0.80 11.26
C HIS A 244 -7.77 -1.66 10.10
N GLU A 245 -8.41 -2.78 10.39
CA GLU A 245 -8.89 -3.73 9.37
C GLU A 245 -10.32 -3.44 8.87
N ASP A 246 -11.03 -2.46 9.45
CA ASP A 246 -12.47 -2.28 9.25
C ASP A 246 -12.85 -1.14 8.29
N TYR A 247 -11.89 -0.44 7.69
CA TYR A 247 -12.17 0.71 6.83
C TYR A 247 -13.14 0.38 5.68
N PHE A 248 -12.92 -0.72 4.96
CA PHE A 248 -13.71 -1.08 3.77
C PHE A 248 -14.91 -1.98 4.06
N VAL A 249 -15.25 -2.17 5.33
CA VAL A 249 -16.47 -2.87 5.78
C VAL A 249 -17.41 -2.00 6.60
N THR A 250 -16.96 -0.82 7.03
CA THR A 250 -17.74 0.10 7.86
C THR A 250 -18.60 1.02 6.98
N GLU A 251 -19.91 1.03 7.21
CA GLU A 251 -20.88 1.76 6.38
C GLU A 251 -20.59 3.27 6.25
N SER A 252 -20.16 3.93 7.33
CA SER A 252 -19.83 5.37 7.28
C SER A 252 -18.63 5.67 6.40
N VAL A 253 -17.64 4.76 6.33
CA VAL A 253 -16.47 4.88 5.45
C VAL A 253 -16.90 4.62 4.00
N ILE A 254 -17.69 3.57 3.77
CA ILE A 254 -18.20 3.24 2.44
C ILE A 254 -19.07 4.38 1.89
N GLY A 255 -19.96 4.95 2.72
CA GLY A 255 -20.77 6.11 2.32
C GLY A 255 -19.91 7.32 1.93
N TYR A 256 -18.83 7.59 2.66
CA TYR A 256 -17.89 8.64 2.29
C TYR A 256 -17.14 8.32 0.97
N ILE A 257 -16.73 7.06 0.79
CA ILE A 257 -16.09 6.65 -0.47
C ILE A 257 -17.04 6.84 -1.65
N HIS A 258 -18.31 6.45 -1.54
CA HIS A 258 -19.31 6.70 -2.59
C HIS A 258 -19.42 8.18 -2.93
N GLN A 259 -19.51 9.03 -1.93
CA GLN A 259 -19.59 10.48 -2.12
C GLN A 259 -18.42 11.07 -2.92
N VAL A 260 -17.20 10.54 -2.73
CA VAL A 260 -15.99 11.10 -3.37
C VAL A 260 -15.64 10.46 -4.73
N ILE A 261 -16.32 9.37 -5.10
CA ILE A 261 -16.14 8.72 -6.40
C ILE A 261 -17.28 9.01 -7.39
N GLU A 262 -18.35 9.62 -6.93
CA GLU A 262 -19.43 10.14 -7.79
C GLU A 262 -18.94 11.34 -8.62
#